data_80c1038977d1e9cdb38cdbaeede69a28
#
_entry.id   80c1038977d1e9cdb38cdbaeede69a28
#
_cell.length_a   1.000
_cell.length_b   1.000
_cell.length_c   1.000
_cell.angle_alpha   90.00
_cell.angle_beta   90.00
_cell.angle_gamma   90.00
#
_symmetry.space_group_name_H-M   'P 1'
#
loop_
_entity.id
_entity.type
_entity.pdbx_description
1 polymer ?
#
loop_
_entity_poly.entity_id
_entity_poly.type
_entity_poly.pdbx_seq_one_letter_code
_entity_poly.pdbx_strand_id
1 'polypeptide(L)'
;MFYSDLVKDMGIDVQLDFIRAKSYEGQDNSGGVTITKDLELDLKGKRVYIVEDIIDTGATMIEILQRVNDRMPAEVNIVTLVQRKNATMPVDHFCFEINDEWIVGYGLDDNSLKRNYRNIYKIN
;
A
#
# COMPACT_ATOMS: atom_id res chain seq x y z
N MET A 1 0.18 -2.33 -10.69
CA MET A 1 -0.70 -3.28 -11.42
C MET A 1 -2.02 -3.45 -10.68
N PHE A 2 -2.03 -3.95 -9.46
CA PHE A 2 -3.25 -4.11 -8.66
C PHE A 2 -4.15 -2.86 -8.64
N TYR A 3 -3.59 -1.69 -8.33
CA TYR A 3 -4.32 -0.42 -8.30
C TYR A 3 -5.03 -0.13 -9.63
N SER A 4 -4.33 -0.30 -10.75
CA SER A 4 -4.90 -0.06 -12.08
C SER A 4 -6.07 -1.00 -12.41
N ASP A 5 -5.92 -2.28 -12.07
CA ASP A 5 -6.97 -3.26 -12.35
C ASP A 5 -8.16 -3.05 -11.42
N LEU A 6 -7.93 -2.82 -10.12
CA LEU A 6 -8.97 -2.50 -9.15
C LEU A 6 -9.83 -1.31 -9.60
N VAL A 7 -9.18 -0.20 -9.98
CA VAL A 7 -9.88 1.03 -10.38
C VAL A 7 -10.74 0.82 -11.61
N LYS A 8 -10.24 0.07 -12.60
CA LYS A 8 -11.01 -0.22 -13.82
C LYS A 8 -12.27 -1.06 -13.54
N ASP A 9 -12.18 -1.94 -12.55
CA ASP A 9 -13.27 -2.87 -12.23
C ASP A 9 -14.29 -2.29 -11.24
N MET A 10 -14.03 -1.12 -10.64
CA MET A 10 -14.96 -0.51 -9.68
C MET A 10 -16.30 -0.10 -10.27
N GLY A 11 -16.37 0.22 -11.56
CA GLY A 11 -17.61 0.60 -12.25
C GLY A 11 -18.24 1.92 -11.79
N ILE A 12 -17.50 2.74 -11.06
CA ILE A 12 -17.92 4.06 -10.57
C ILE A 12 -16.83 5.09 -10.84
N ASP A 13 -17.21 6.37 -10.89
CA ASP A 13 -16.25 7.46 -11.02
C ASP A 13 -15.48 7.66 -9.72
N VAL A 14 -14.14 7.68 -9.83
CA VAL A 14 -13.23 7.89 -8.71
C VAL A 14 -12.15 8.92 -9.06
N GLN A 15 -11.70 9.66 -8.06
CA GLN A 15 -10.51 10.49 -8.18
C GLN A 15 -9.29 9.65 -7.80
N LEU A 16 -8.22 9.80 -8.56
CA LEU A 16 -6.98 9.04 -8.36
C LEU A 16 -5.86 9.97 -7.91
N ASP A 17 -5.10 9.52 -6.93
CA ASP A 17 -3.90 10.19 -6.44
C ASP A 17 -2.85 9.16 -6.04
N PHE A 18 -1.61 9.62 -5.86
CA PHE A 18 -0.48 8.79 -5.50
C PHE A 18 0.33 9.45 -4.41
N ILE A 19 0.73 8.65 -3.44
CA ILE A 19 1.69 9.02 -2.40
C ILE A 19 2.90 8.11 -2.50
N ARG A 20 4.09 8.64 -2.30
CA ARG A 20 5.32 7.86 -2.28
C ARG A 20 6.05 8.05 -0.96
N ALA A 21 6.12 6.97 -0.22
CA ALA A 21 6.88 6.88 1.00
C ALA A 21 8.15 6.02 0.78
N LYS A 22 9.23 6.39 1.45
CA LYS A 22 10.45 5.59 1.54
C LYS A 22 10.78 5.37 2.99
N SER A 23 10.99 4.11 3.36
CA SER A 23 11.64 3.77 4.64
C SER A 23 13.14 3.96 4.52
N TYR A 24 13.78 4.37 5.60
CA TYR A 24 15.23 4.42 5.72
C TYR A 24 15.68 3.81 7.05
N GLU A 25 16.82 3.16 7.03
CA GLU A 25 17.48 2.68 8.24
C GLU A 25 18.45 3.76 8.71
N GLY A 26 18.26 4.30 9.91
CA GLY A 26 19.20 5.21 10.53
C GLY A 26 20.43 4.45 11.07
N GLN A 27 21.57 5.14 11.20
CA GLN A 27 22.82 4.53 11.74
C GLN A 27 22.67 4.02 13.19
N ASP A 28 21.64 4.49 13.91
CA ASP A 28 21.37 4.15 15.32
C ASP A 28 20.11 3.29 15.50
N ASN A 29 19.72 2.48 14.51
CA ASN A 29 18.44 1.74 14.48
C ASN A 29 17.18 2.64 14.60
N SER A 30 17.32 3.94 14.43
CA SER A 30 16.20 4.87 14.33
C SER A 30 15.71 4.92 12.88
N GLY A 31 15.04 3.86 12.44
CA GLY A 31 14.38 3.83 11.13
C GLY A 31 13.25 4.85 11.07
N GLY A 32 12.99 5.40 9.89
CA GLY A 32 11.92 6.34 9.67
C GLY A 32 11.30 6.20 8.28
N VAL A 33 10.25 6.94 8.05
CA VAL A 33 9.58 7.01 6.74
C VAL A 33 9.62 8.45 6.25
N THR A 34 10.03 8.64 5.01
CA THR A 34 10.02 9.94 4.35
C THR A 34 9.03 9.94 3.21
N ILE A 35 8.14 10.91 3.18
CA ILE A 35 7.22 11.12 2.04
C ILE A 35 7.98 11.88 0.95
N THR A 36 8.22 11.24 -0.18
CA THR A 36 8.95 11.81 -1.33
C THR A 36 8.03 12.34 -2.43
N LYS A 37 6.77 11.91 -2.46
CA LYS A 37 5.67 12.54 -3.20
C LYS A 37 4.45 12.56 -2.29
N ASP A 38 3.91 13.75 -2.06
CA ASP A 38 2.70 13.94 -1.26
C ASP A 38 1.44 13.92 -2.13
N LEU A 39 0.30 13.82 -1.47
CA LEU A 39 -1.03 13.88 -2.06
C LEU A 39 -1.29 15.26 -2.67
N GLU A 40 -1.94 15.27 -3.82
CA GLU A 40 -2.27 16.49 -4.56
C GLU A 40 -3.75 16.86 -4.44
N LEU A 41 -4.62 15.86 -4.24
CA LEU A 41 -6.05 16.07 -4.09
C LEU A 41 -6.42 16.61 -2.70
N ASP A 42 -7.47 17.42 -2.67
CA ASP A 42 -8.16 17.76 -1.43
C ASP A 42 -8.98 16.55 -0.96
N LEU A 43 -8.71 16.09 0.27
CA LEU A 43 -9.38 14.93 0.85
C LEU A 43 -10.52 15.29 1.81
N LYS A 44 -10.69 16.58 2.13
CA LYS A 44 -11.65 17.02 3.13
C LYS A 44 -13.07 16.52 2.82
N GLY A 45 -13.65 15.82 3.79
CA GLY A 45 -15.01 15.28 3.70
C GLY A 45 -15.21 14.14 2.69
N LYS A 46 -14.13 13.63 2.07
CA LYS A 46 -14.21 12.55 1.09
C LYS A 46 -14.03 11.19 1.75
N ARG A 47 -14.57 10.17 1.12
CA ARG A 47 -14.25 8.77 1.41
C ARG A 47 -12.96 8.42 0.67
N VAL A 48 -11.95 7.97 1.41
CA VAL A 48 -10.62 7.67 0.90
C VAL A 48 -10.34 6.18 1.02
N TYR A 49 -9.83 5.59 -0.04
CA TYR A 49 -9.30 4.23 -0.05
C TYR A 49 -7.80 4.30 -0.32
N ILE A 50 -7.00 3.82 0.64
CA ILE A 50 -5.56 3.66 0.47
C ILE A 50 -5.35 2.26 -0.09
N VAL A 51 -4.73 2.17 -1.27
CA VAL A 51 -4.52 0.91 -1.97
C VAL A 51 -3.03 0.59 -1.99
N GLU A 52 -2.68 -0.60 -1.51
CA GLU A 52 -1.30 -1.10 -1.44
C GLU A 52 -1.21 -2.50 -2.05
N ASP A 53 -0.07 -2.90 -2.55
CA ASP A 53 0.14 -4.25 -3.07
C ASP A 53 0.40 -5.26 -1.96
N ILE A 54 1.23 -4.92 -0.99
CA ILE A 54 1.52 -5.76 0.18
C ILE A 54 1.75 -4.91 1.43
N ILE A 55 1.14 -5.31 2.53
CA ILE A 55 1.45 -4.77 3.86
C ILE A 55 2.25 -5.80 4.64
N ASP A 56 3.49 -5.43 4.95
CA ASP A 56 4.41 -6.23 5.75
C ASP A 56 4.33 -5.83 7.24
N THR A 57 5.19 -4.97 7.73
CA THR A 57 5.17 -4.52 9.14
C THR A 57 4.12 -3.46 9.42
N GLY A 58 3.71 -2.70 8.42
CA GLY A 58 2.74 -1.60 8.53
C GLY A 58 3.35 -0.24 8.89
N ALA A 59 4.64 -0.14 9.17
CA ALA A 59 5.27 1.13 9.58
C ALA A 59 5.08 2.25 8.55
N THR A 60 5.28 1.97 7.27
CA THR A 60 5.05 2.92 6.18
C THR A 60 3.58 3.34 6.09
N MET A 61 2.67 2.38 6.28
CA MET A 61 1.23 2.65 6.21
C MET A 61 0.75 3.52 7.36
N ILE A 62 1.32 3.40 8.54
CA ILE A 62 1.02 4.26 9.69
C ILE A 62 1.30 5.73 9.35
N GLU A 63 2.45 6.01 8.76
CA GLU A 63 2.83 7.37 8.34
C GLU A 63 1.89 7.89 7.23
N ILE A 64 1.56 7.05 6.25
CA ILE A 64 0.61 7.39 5.18
C ILE A 64 -0.78 7.68 5.77
N LEU A 65 -1.26 6.86 6.70
CA LEU A 65 -2.55 7.08 7.39
C LEU A 65 -2.59 8.40 8.13
N GLN A 66 -1.53 8.74 8.86
CA GLN A 66 -1.45 10.02 9.55
C GLN A 66 -1.54 11.18 8.55
N ARG A 67 -0.78 11.12 7.46
CA ARG A 67 -0.79 12.12 6.39
C ARG A 67 -2.17 12.29 5.73
N VAL A 68 -2.89 11.20 5.53
CA VAL A 68 -4.25 11.21 4.99
C VAL A 68 -5.22 11.82 6.01
N ASN A 69 -5.16 11.40 7.27
CA ASN A 69 -6.06 11.88 8.33
C ASN A 69 -5.89 13.37 8.64
N ASP A 70 -4.68 13.90 8.54
CA ASP A 70 -4.40 15.34 8.70
C ASP A 70 -5.16 16.20 7.69
N ARG A 71 -5.63 15.61 6.58
CA ARG A 71 -6.44 16.27 5.54
C ARG A 71 -7.96 16.14 5.75
N MET A 72 -8.38 15.65 6.93
CA MET A 72 -9.78 15.59 7.38
C MET A 72 -10.74 14.87 6.43
N PRO A 73 -10.44 13.64 5.94
CA PRO A 73 -11.38 12.85 5.18
C PRO A 73 -12.62 12.50 6.04
N ALA A 74 -13.73 12.16 5.39
CA ALA A 74 -14.91 11.65 6.09
C ALA A 74 -14.73 10.19 6.52
N GLU A 75 -13.97 9.41 5.75
CA GLU A 75 -13.74 7.99 5.98
C GLU A 75 -12.43 7.57 5.31
N VAL A 76 -11.67 6.69 5.95
CA VAL A 76 -10.45 6.08 5.38
C VAL A 76 -10.55 4.58 5.51
N ASN A 77 -10.31 3.88 4.41
CA ASN A 77 -10.23 2.41 4.33
C ASN A 77 -8.90 2.00 3.71
N ILE A 78 -8.33 0.91 4.19
CA ILE A 78 -7.11 0.31 3.65
C ILE A 78 -7.48 -0.94 2.87
N VAL A 79 -7.03 -0.99 1.61
CA VAL A 79 -7.21 -2.12 0.71
C VAL A 79 -5.85 -2.63 0.29
N THR A 80 -5.57 -3.91 0.49
CA THR A 80 -4.32 -4.52 0.04
C THR A 80 -4.57 -5.77 -0.80
N LEU A 81 -3.71 -6.00 -1.78
CA LEU A 81 -3.73 -7.24 -2.54
C LEU A 81 -3.31 -8.41 -1.66
N VAL A 82 -2.24 -8.25 -0.90
CA VAL A 82 -1.70 -9.29 -0.04
C VAL A 82 -1.48 -8.77 1.38
N GLN A 83 -1.93 -9.55 2.36
CA GLN A 83 -1.68 -9.32 3.78
C GLN A 83 -0.84 -10.47 4.34
N ARG A 84 0.15 -10.15 5.17
CA ARG A 84 0.84 -11.16 5.98
C ARG A 84 0.05 -11.45 7.25
N LYS A 85 -0.05 -12.70 7.65
CA LYS A 85 -0.77 -13.12 8.87
C LYS A 85 -0.24 -12.48 10.16
N ASN A 86 1.04 -12.17 10.19
CA ASN A 86 1.71 -11.53 11.31
C ASN A 86 1.76 -10.00 11.20
N ALA A 87 1.12 -9.41 10.20
CA ALA A 87 1.01 -7.95 10.09
C ALA A 87 0.32 -7.38 11.33
N THR A 88 0.94 -6.38 11.95
CA THR A 88 0.42 -5.76 13.19
C THR A 88 -0.62 -4.67 12.91
N MET A 89 -0.75 -4.29 11.66
CA MET A 89 -1.66 -3.25 11.23
C MET A 89 -2.97 -3.83 10.70
N PRO A 90 -4.13 -3.39 11.19
CA PRO A 90 -5.41 -3.83 10.65
C PRO A 90 -5.61 -3.28 9.23
N VAL A 91 -6.17 -4.13 8.37
CA VAL A 91 -6.55 -3.83 6.99
C VAL A 91 -8.05 -4.03 6.87
N ASP A 92 -8.74 -3.12 6.17
CA ASP A 92 -10.19 -3.21 6.01
C ASP A 92 -10.58 -4.26 4.97
N HIS A 93 -9.78 -4.34 3.89
CA HIS A 93 -10.02 -5.30 2.80
C HIS A 93 -8.70 -5.85 2.27
N PHE A 94 -8.63 -7.15 2.08
CA PHE A 94 -7.49 -7.82 1.43
C PHE A 94 -7.96 -8.95 0.50
N CYS A 95 -7.17 -9.24 -0.54
CA CYS A 95 -7.49 -10.31 -1.48
C CYS A 95 -6.90 -11.65 -1.04
N PHE A 96 -5.66 -11.65 -0.57
CA PHE A 96 -4.93 -12.86 -0.19
C PHE A 96 -4.21 -12.69 1.15
N GLU A 97 -4.16 -13.76 1.92
CA GLU A 97 -3.37 -13.84 3.14
C GLU A 97 -2.25 -14.87 2.98
N ILE A 98 -1.04 -14.49 3.36
CA ILE A 98 0.15 -15.35 3.31
C ILE A 98 0.87 -15.36 4.67
N ASN A 99 1.72 -16.36 4.88
CA ASN A 99 2.64 -16.38 6.02
C ASN A 99 3.93 -15.61 5.66
N ASP A 100 5.08 -16.29 5.72
CA ASP A 100 6.40 -15.69 5.46
C ASP A 100 6.92 -15.97 4.03
N GLU A 101 6.04 -16.42 3.14
CA GLU A 101 6.42 -16.71 1.76
C GLU A 101 6.97 -15.46 1.06
N TRP A 102 8.05 -15.64 0.32
CA TRP A 102 8.52 -14.63 -0.61
C TRP A 102 7.75 -14.74 -1.93
N ILE A 103 7.13 -13.65 -2.32
CA ILE A 103 6.29 -13.61 -3.53
C ILE A 103 6.76 -12.54 -4.49
N VAL A 104 6.58 -12.79 -5.79
CA VAL A 104 6.98 -11.90 -6.87
C VAL A 104 5.93 -11.88 -7.98
N GLY A 105 6.00 -10.89 -8.82
CA GLY A 105 5.09 -10.71 -9.95
C GLY A 105 3.90 -9.81 -9.63
N TYR A 106 3.20 -9.37 -10.64
CA TYR A 106 2.07 -8.46 -10.57
C TYR A 106 2.41 -7.14 -9.84
N GLY A 107 3.64 -6.65 -10.05
CA GLY A 107 4.20 -5.47 -9.40
C GLY A 107 5.19 -5.75 -8.28
N LEU A 108 5.07 -6.90 -7.61
CA LEU A 108 5.99 -7.33 -6.54
C LEU A 108 7.34 -7.78 -7.14
N ASP A 109 8.43 -7.49 -6.45
CA ASP A 109 9.78 -7.69 -6.97
C ASP A 109 10.66 -8.63 -6.17
N ASP A 110 11.72 -9.07 -6.87
CA ASP A 110 12.91 -9.67 -6.32
C ASP A 110 14.12 -8.92 -6.89
N ASN A 111 14.83 -8.15 -6.05
CA ASN A 111 15.94 -7.30 -6.45
C ASN A 111 15.61 -6.38 -7.65
N SER A 112 14.47 -5.72 -7.61
CA SER A 112 13.94 -4.84 -8.66
C SER A 112 13.56 -5.54 -9.98
N LEU A 113 13.59 -6.85 -10.02
CA LEU A 113 13.19 -7.69 -11.16
C LEU A 113 11.84 -8.35 -10.93
N LYS A 114 11.30 -9.01 -11.94
CA LYS A 114 10.07 -9.84 -11.89
C LYS A 114 8.76 -9.09 -11.70
N ARG A 115 8.75 -7.77 -11.50
CA ARG A 115 7.52 -6.96 -11.38
C ARG A 115 6.57 -7.11 -12.58
N ASN A 116 7.14 -7.40 -13.75
CA ASN A 116 6.41 -7.54 -15.01
C ASN A 116 5.72 -8.91 -15.20
N TYR A 117 5.88 -9.85 -14.28
CA TYR A 117 5.16 -11.12 -14.38
C TYR A 117 3.66 -10.87 -14.23
N ARG A 118 2.88 -11.55 -15.06
CA ARG A 118 1.43 -11.37 -15.07
C ARG A 118 0.76 -11.85 -13.78
N ASN A 119 1.25 -12.94 -13.23
CA ASN A 119 0.72 -13.59 -12.03
C ASN A 119 1.68 -13.41 -10.85
N ILE A 120 1.17 -13.68 -9.65
CA ILE A 120 1.98 -13.76 -8.42
C ILE A 120 2.51 -15.17 -8.29
N TYR A 121 3.80 -15.28 -8.00
CA TYR A 121 4.50 -16.54 -7.79
C TYR A 121 5.18 -16.55 -6.42
N LYS A 122 5.11 -17.68 -5.74
CA LYS A 122 5.96 -17.96 -4.60
C LYS A 122 7.34 -18.38 -5.10
N ILE A 123 8.38 -17.82 -4.52
CA ILE A 123 9.76 -18.25 -4.74
C ILE A 123 10.37 -18.79 -3.45
N ASN A 124 11.17 -19.80 -3.61
CA ASN A 124 11.83 -20.47 -2.49
C ASN A 124 13.20 -19.84 -2.19
#